data_792c12381a2ec94e82f04c3301c21aaf
#
_entry.id   792c12381a2ec94e82f04c3301c21aaf
#
_cell.length_a   1.000
_cell.length_b   1.000
_cell.length_c   1.000
_cell.angle_alpha   90.00
_cell.angle_beta   90.00
_cell.angle_gamma   90.00
#
_symmetry.space_group_name_H-M   'P 1'
#
loop_
_entity.id
_entity.type
_entity.pdbx_description
1 polymer ?
#
loop_
_entity_poly.entity_id
_entity_poly.type
_entity_poly.pdbx_seq_one_letter_code
_entity_poly.pdbx_strand_id
1 'polypeptide(L)'
;ISALTSQTSGTPTRLSMGNKDLDEMLGGGLPSGYSLLVAGPSGSGKSIMAEAFLREGALRGEIGVIAAFEQRADRSHGAEISELISTGKVGLIHTQSFDLSVDEIATSLMEEVQRLGAKRVVIDSISGFELALAPTFREDFREALSRLFTALSGTGATVLMTAELEDRYQDLRFSPYGSASSTDAIIVQRYIEVESQLQRVLAVVKVRGSAHSNDLRVYHIDDAGLQIGTRLADHEGLLGGRPTLRTHASSEASASA
;
A
#
# COMPACT_ATOMS: atom_id res chain seq x y z
N ILE A 1 -2.14 30.56 -24.64
CA ILE A 1 -3.56 30.18 -24.72
C ILE A 1 -3.81 29.22 -23.59
N SER A 2 -4.54 29.73 -22.61
CA SER A 2 -4.82 29.16 -21.30
C SER A 2 -5.81 28.01 -21.43
N ALA A 3 -5.38 26.79 -21.12
CA ALA A 3 -6.30 25.69 -20.89
C ALA A 3 -6.68 25.71 -19.41
N LEU A 4 -7.86 26.25 -19.15
CA LEU A 4 -8.53 26.19 -17.84
C LEU A 4 -8.85 24.73 -17.52
N THR A 5 -8.10 24.15 -16.61
CA THR A 5 -8.50 22.93 -15.91
C THR A 5 -9.73 23.26 -15.07
N SER A 6 -10.89 22.80 -15.51
CA SER A 6 -12.12 22.82 -14.72
C SER A 6 -11.93 21.93 -13.49
N GLN A 7 -11.65 22.56 -12.35
CA GLN A 7 -11.76 21.91 -11.04
C GLN A 7 -13.24 21.66 -10.78
N THR A 8 -13.67 20.43 -10.95
CA THR A 8 -14.95 19.96 -10.40
C THR A 8 -14.80 19.92 -8.88
N SER A 9 -15.40 20.87 -8.21
CA SER A 9 -15.50 20.98 -6.75
C SER A 9 -16.52 19.96 -6.18
N GLY A 10 -16.29 18.69 -6.41
CA GLY A 10 -16.98 17.58 -5.76
C GLY A 10 -16.02 16.88 -4.82
N THR A 11 -16.46 16.48 -3.63
CA THR A 11 -15.67 15.60 -2.75
C THR A 11 -15.28 14.37 -3.57
N PRO A 12 -13.97 14.05 -3.68
CA PRO A 12 -13.55 12.92 -4.51
C PRO A 12 -14.20 11.64 -4.01
N THR A 13 -14.74 10.83 -4.92
CA THR A 13 -15.25 9.50 -4.61
C THR A 13 -14.16 8.70 -3.92
N ARG A 14 -14.50 7.96 -2.87
CA ARG A 14 -13.56 7.16 -2.11
C ARG A 14 -13.81 5.68 -2.35
N LEU A 15 -12.73 4.95 -2.51
CA LEU A 15 -12.74 3.50 -2.66
C LEU A 15 -12.41 2.85 -1.32
N SER A 16 -13.23 1.88 -0.93
CA SER A 16 -12.94 1.06 0.24
C SER A 16 -11.74 0.16 -0.02
N MET A 17 -10.94 -0.04 1.02
CA MET A 17 -9.81 -0.97 1.04
C MET A 17 -10.22 -2.41 1.36
N GLY A 18 -11.53 -2.67 1.55
CA GLY A 18 -12.04 -3.96 2.00
C GLY A 18 -11.89 -4.20 3.50
N ASN A 19 -11.57 -3.16 4.25
CA ASN A 19 -11.47 -3.20 5.71
C ASN A 19 -11.98 -1.87 6.28
N LYS A 20 -13.03 -1.94 7.08
CA LYS A 20 -13.72 -0.75 7.60
C LYS A 20 -12.82 0.12 8.48
N ASP A 21 -12.03 -0.48 9.36
CA ASP A 21 -11.15 0.27 10.26
C ASP A 21 -10.04 0.99 9.47
N LEU A 22 -9.52 0.36 8.41
CA LEU A 22 -8.56 0.97 7.50
C LEU A 22 -9.18 2.13 6.73
N ASP A 23 -10.41 1.96 6.26
CA ASP A 23 -11.15 3.03 5.59
C ASP A 23 -11.35 4.23 6.52
N GLU A 24 -11.70 4.00 7.79
CA GLU A 24 -11.80 5.06 8.79
C GLU A 24 -10.46 5.76 9.00
N MET A 25 -9.36 5.01 9.09
CA MET A 25 -8.01 5.58 9.22
C MET A 25 -7.61 6.43 8.01
N LEU A 26 -8.07 6.09 6.82
CA LEU A 26 -7.87 6.85 5.58
C LEU A 26 -8.83 8.04 5.41
N GLY A 27 -9.74 8.25 6.37
CA GLY A 27 -10.74 9.31 6.29
C GLY A 27 -11.96 8.96 5.42
N GLY A 28 -12.33 7.67 5.39
CA GLY A 28 -13.46 7.12 4.65
C GLY A 28 -13.06 6.36 3.38
N GLY A 29 -11.86 5.82 3.34
CA GLY A 29 -11.30 5.09 2.20
C GLY A 29 -10.30 5.90 1.38
N LEU A 30 -9.74 5.30 0.35
CA LEU A 30 -8.74 5.91 -0.54
C LEU A 30 -9.44 6.76 -1.62
N PRO A 31 -9.07 8.04 -1.84
CA PRO A 31 -9.65 8.82 -2.93
C PRO A 31 -9.40 8.16 -4.28
N SER A 32 -10.42 8.14 -5.14
CA SER A 32 -10.34 7.58 -6.50
C SER A 32 -9.27 8.28 -7.32
N GLY A 33 -8.50 7.50 -8.07
CA GLY A 33 -7.39 7.99 -8.89
C GLY A 33 -6.09 8.25 -8.11
N TYR A 34 -6.05 7.95 -6.81
CA TYR A 34 -4.84 8.11 -6.01
C TYR A 34 -3.92 6.90 -6.14
N SER A 35 -2.64 7.16 -5.91
CA SER A 35 -1.60 6.16 -5.73
C SER A 35 -1.33 5.95 -4.24
N LEU A 36 -1.43 4.70 -3.78
CA LEU A 36 -1.15 4.26 -2.41
C LEU A 36 0.09 3.38 -2.38
N LEU A 37 1.05 3.71 -1.54
CA LEU A 37 2.17 2.85 -1.19
C LEU A 37 1.92 2.16 0.16
N VAL A 38 1.97 0.85 0.18
CA VAL A 38 1.98 0.02 1.40
C VAL A 38 3.40 -0.52 1.60
N ALA A 39 4.09 0.01 2.58
CA ALA A 39 5.48 -0.31 2.85
C ALA A 39 5.63 -1.05 4.19
N GLY A 40 6.42 -2.12 4.21
CA GLY A 40 6.65 -2.89 5.43
C GLY A 40 7.57 -4.09 5.23
N PRO A 41 8.02 -4.74 6.31
CA PRO A 41 8.88 -5.91 6.23
C PRO A 41 8.17 -7.12 5.62
N SER A 42 8.94 -8.13 5.25
CA SER A 42 8.38 -9.41 4.78
C SER A 42 7.46 -10.04 5.83
N GLY A 43 6.34 -10.64 5.41
CA GLY A 43 5.35 -11.24 6.30
C GLY A 43 4.45 -10.25 7.05
N SER A 44 4.54 -8.95 6.79
CA SER A 44 3.67 -7.96 7.44
C SER A 44 2.23 -7.94 6.90
N GLY A 45 1.91 -8.62 5.79
CA GLY A 45 0.56 -8.69 5.24
C GLY A 45 0.26 -7.66 4.15
N LYS A 46 1.29 -7.12 3.48
CA LYS A 46 1.12 -6.18 2.37
C LYS A 46 0.27 -6.76 1.24
N SER A 47 0.60 -7.97 0.79
CA SER A 47 -0.15 -8.68 -0.27
C SER A 47 -1.58 -8.97 0.15
N ILE A 48 -1.82 -9.35 1.41
CA ILE A 48 -3.18 -9.57 1.95
C ILE A 48 -4.01 -8.28 1.86
N MET A 49 -3.42 -7.12 2.19
CA MET A 49 -4.09 -5.83 2.04
C MET A 49 -4.37 -5.49 0.56
N ALA A 50 -3.43 -5.79 -0.34
CA ALA A 50 -3.59 -5.58 -1.77
C ALA A 50 -4.68 -6.48 -2.37
N GLU A 51 -4.74 -7.74 -1.95
CA GLU A 51 -5.80 -8.68 -2.35
C GLU A 51 -7.18 -8.25 -1.83
N ALA A 52 -7.27 -7.79 -0.58
CA ALA A 52 -8.51 -7.26 -0.01
C ALA A 52 -9.03 -6.06 -0.82
N PHE A 53 -8.14 -5.18 -1.27
CA PHE A 53 -8.47 -4.04 -2.12
C PHE A 53 -9.08 -4.47 -3.47
N LEU A 54 -8.53 -5.50 -4.12
CA LEU A 54 -9.08 -6.04 -5.37
C LEU A 54 -10.41 -6.77 -5.15
N ARG A 55 -10.49 -7.58 -4.10
CA ARG A 55 -11.72 -8.30 -3.74
C ARG A 55 -12.88 -7.36 -3.49
N GLU A 56 -12.65 -6.29 -2.75
CA GLU A 56 -13.65 -5.26 -2.49
C GLU A 56 -14.15 -4.60 -3.78
N GLY A 57 -13.24 -4.33 -4.72
CA GLY A 57 -13.59 -3.85 -6.06
C GLY A 57 -14.51 -4.82 -6.79
N ALA A 58 -14.13 -6.11 -6.83
CA ALA A 58 -14.92 -7.15 -7.48
C ALA A 58 -16.33 -7.32 -6.89
N LEU A 59 -16.49 -7.17 -5.56
CA LEU A 59 -17.78 -7.16 -4.88
C LEU A 59 -18.66 -5.97 -5.29
N ARG A 60 -18.04 -4.85 -5.66
CA ARG A 60 -18.71 -3.64 -6.14
C ARG A 60 -18.91 -3.62 -7.67
N GLY A 61 -18.54 -4.67 -8.37
CA GLY A 61 -18.62 -4.75 -9.82
C GLY A 61 -17.53 -3.96 -10.55
N GLU A 62 -16.46 -3.59 -9.85
CA GLU A 62 -15.28 -2.94 -10.43
C GLU A 62 -14.28 -4.01 -10.88
N ILE A 63 -13.65 -3.79 -12.03
CA ILE A 63 -12.60 -4.67 -12.52
C ILE A 63 -11.26 -4.19 -11.96
N GLY A 64 -10.44 -5.16 -11.52
CA GLY A 64 -9.08 -4.94 -11.05
C GLY A 64 -8.03 -5.49 -12.03
N VAL A 65 -6.79 -5.02 -11.85
CA VAL A 65 -5.59 -5.60 -12.49
C VAL A 65 -4.53 -5.78 -11.42
N ILE A 66 -3.88 -6.92 -11.41
CA ILE A 66 -2.71 -7.18 -10.57
C ILE A 66 -1.48 -7.47 -11.44
N ALA A 67 -0.40 -6.74 -11.20
CA ALA A 67 0.93 -7.03 -11.72
C ALA A 67 1.75 -7.67 -10.59
N ALA A 68 2.03 -8.96 -10.73
CA ALA A 68 2.76 -9.75 -9.74
C ALA A 68 4.17 -10.06 -10.26
N PHE A 69 5.17 -9.70 -9.46
CA PHE A 69 6.60 -9.83 -9.78
C PHE A 69 7.34 -10.80 -8.86
N GLU A 70 6.65 -11.79 -8.31
CA GLU A 70 7.27 -12.81 -7.48
C GLU A 70 7.82 -13.97 -8.31
N GLN A 71 8.93 -14.56 -7.85
CA GLN A 71 9.60 -15.69 -8.52
C GLN A 71 8.81 -17.01 -8.47
N ARG A 72 7.72 -17.08 -7.69
CA ARG A 72 6.91 -18.29 -7.50
C ARG A 72 5.44 -18.01 -7.76
N ALA A 73 5.05 -18.13 -9.00
CA ALA A 73 3.67 -17.91 -9.46
C ALA A 73 2.62 -18.85 -8.82
N ASP A 74 3.04 -20.03 -8.37
CA ASP A 74 2.16 -21.08 -7.87
C ASP A 74 1.68 -20.89 -6.43
N ARG A 75 2.23 -19.91 -5.70
CA ARG A 75 1.91 -19.62 -4.30
C ARG A 75 1.64 -18.15 -4.00
N SER A 76 1.61 -17.29 -5.02
CA SER A 76 1.60 -15.85 -4.81
C SER A 76 0.23 -15.28 -4.44
N HIS A 77 -0.86 -15.97 -4.79
CA HIS A 77 -2.22 -15.44 -4.57
C HIS A 77 -3.08 -16.40 -3.77
N GLY A 78 -3.93 -15.83 -2.90
CA GLY A 78 -4.96 -16.59 -2.20
C GLY A 78 -5.97 -17.24 -3.17
N ALA A 79 -6.69 -18.27 -2.70
CA ALA A 79 -7.68 -18.96 -3.51
C ALA A 79 -8.75 -18.01 -4.08
N GLU A 80 -9.16 -17.00 -3.33
CA GLU A 80 -10.15 -16.01 -3.75
C GLU A 80 -9.66 -15.15 -4.93
N ILE A 81 -8.41 -14.68 -4.91
CA ILE A 81 -7.84 -13.90 -6.03
C ILE A 81 -7.69 -14.78 -7.26
N SER A 82 -7.29 -16.05 -7.09
CA SER A 82 -7.22 -17.00 -8.20
C SER A 82 -8.59 -17.22 -8.85
N GLU A 83 -9.67 -17.25 -8.07
CA GLU A 83 -11.04 -17.32 -8.57
C GLU A 83 -11.42 -16.01 -9.32
N LEU A 84 -11.10 -14.84 -8.78
CA LEU A 84 -11.37 -13.57 -9.43
C LEU A 84 -10.64 -13.43 -10.77
N ILE A 85 -9.41 -13.96 -10.87
CA ILE A 85 -8.65 -14.01 -12.11
C ILE A 85 -9.35 -14.95 -13.11
N SER A 86 -9.71 -16.16 -12.68
CA SER A 86 -10.36 -17.16 -13.54
C SER A 86 -11.73 -16.72 -14.08
N THR A 87 -12.44 -15.90 -13.32
CA THR A 87 -13.75 -15.31 -13.70
C THR A 87 -13.63 -13.99 -14.47
N GLY A 88 -12.41 -13.50 -14.73
CA GLY A 88 -12.17 -12.26 -15.48
C GLY A 88 -12.49 -10.97 -14.71
N LYS A 89 -12.73 -11.04 -13.41
CA LYS A 89 -12.92 -9.87 -12.55
C LYS A 89 -11.62 -9.17 -12.19
N VAL A 90 -10.50 -9.91 -12.27
CA VAL A 90 -9.15 -9.38 -12.08
C VAL A 90 -8.28 -9.84 -13.25
N GLY A 91 -7.66 -8.89 -13.94
CA GLY A 91 -6.61 -9.16 -14.92
C GLY A 91 -5.29 -9.46 -14.21
N LEU A 92 -4.53 -10.45 -14.68
CA LEU A 92 -3.22 -10.79 -14.16
C LEU A 92 -2.14 -10.46 -15.18
N ILE A 93 -1.17 -9.65 -14.78
CA ILE A 93 0.09 -9.50 -15.49
C ILE A 93 1.16 -10.23 -14.69
N HIS A 94 1.65 -11.30 -15.27
CA HIS A 94 2.69 -12.11 -14.68
C HIS A 94 3.94 -12.05 -15.56
N THR A 95 5.04 -11.56 -15.02
CA THR A 95 6.30 -11.48 -15.74
C THR A 95 7.24 -12.58 -15.26
N GLN A 96 7.45 -13.58 -16.10
CA GLN A 96 8.43 -14.66 -15.87
C GLN A 96 9.78 -14.39 -16.54
N SER A 97 9.90 -13.31 -17.30
CA SER A 97 11.11 -13.01 -18.08
C SER A 97 11.95 -11.97 -17.35
N PHE A 98 13.20 -12.34 -17.07
CA PHE A 98 14.20 -11.47 -16.42
C PHE A 98 14.86 -10.47 -17.40
N ASP A 99 14.34 -10.35 -18.62
CA ASP A 99 14.94 -9.53 -19.68
C ASP A 99 14.06 -8.35 -20.13
N LEU A 100 12.93 -8.10 -19.44
CA LEU A 100 12.04 -7.01 -19.82
C LEU A 100 12.54 -5.66 -19.27
N SER A 101 12.33 -4.63 -20.06
CA SER A 101 12.50 -3.25 -19.60
C SER A 101 11.29 -2.77 -18.80
N VAL A 102 11.48 -1.72 -18.01
CA VAL A 102 10.36 -1.08 -17.27
C VAL A 102 9.29 -0.59 -18.25
N ASP A 103 9.69 -0.08 -19.42
CA ASP A 103 8.77 0.49 -20.39
C ASP A 103 7.90 -0.59 -21.06
N GLU A 104 8.42 -1.80 -21.29
CA GLU A 104 7.63 -2.93 -21.80
C GLU A 104 6.58 -3.38 -20.77
N ILE A 105 6.97 -3.49 -19.50
CA ILE A 105 6.05 -3.84 -18.42
C ILE A 105 5.00 -2.74 -18.24
N ALA A 106 5.41 -1.48 -18.25
CA ALA A 106 4.51 -0.34 -18.15
C ALA A 106 3.49 -0.33 -19.29
N THR A 107 3.94 -0.59 -20.53
CA THR A 107 3.08 -0.68 -21.71
C THR A 107 2.05 -1.80 -21.54
N SER A 108 2.49 -3.01 -21.18
CA SER A 108 1.60 -4.15 -20.98
C SER A 108 0.57 -3.88 -19.87
N LEU A 109 0.99 -3.23 -18.78
CA LEU A 109 0.09 -2.87 -17.68
C LEU A 109 -0.94 -1.83 -18.12
N MET A 110 -0.52 -0.82 -18.87
CA MET A 110 -1.41 0.22 -19.39
C MET A 110 -2.43 -0.33 -20.40
N GLU A 111 -2.00 -1.20 -21.30
CA GLU A 111 -2.87 -1.86 -22.26
C GLU A 111 -3.92 -2.72 -21.55
N GLU A 112 -3.54 -3.49 -20.53
CA GLU A 112 -4.47 -4.33 -19.79
C GLU A 112 -5.46 -3.51 -18.96
N VAL A 113 -5.01 -2.44 -18.30
CA VAL A 113 -5.86 -1.50 -17.58
C VAL A 113 -6.92 -0.87 -18.51
N GLN A 114 -6.51 -0.45 -19.71
CA GLN A 114 -7.41 0.14 -20.70
C GLN A 114 -8.36 -0.90 -21.29
N ARG A 115 -7.84 -2.07 -21.66
CA ARG A 115 -8.63 -3.17 -22.25
C ARG A 115 -9.77 -3.61 -21.34
N LEU A 116 -9.51 -3.71 -20.04
CA LEU A 116 -10.48 -4.13 -19.03
C LEU A 116 -11.32 -2.98 -18.46
N GLY A 117 -10.92 -1.73 -18.68
CA GLY A 117 -11.52 -0.58 -18.01
C GLY A 117 -11.31 -0.64 -16.48
N ALA A 118 -10.16 -1.11 -16.06
CA ALA A 118 -9.88 -1.40 -14.65
C ALA A 118 -9.93 -0.12 -13.79
N LYS A 119 -10.57 -0.23 -12.63
CA LYS A 119 -10.67 0.85 -11.63
C LYS A 119 -9.63 0.71 -10.53
N ARG A 120 -9.15 -0.49 -10.28
CA ARG A 120 -8.18 -0.82 -9.25
C ARG A 120 -6.97 -1.51 -9.86
N VAL A 121 -5.79 -1.03 -9.55
CA VAL A 121 -4.53 -1.60 -10.01
C VAL A 121 -3.67 -1.93 -8.81
N VAL A 122 -3.10 -3.12 -8.78
CA VAL A 122 -2.14 -3.56 -7.76
C VAL A 122 -0.81 -3.86 -8.43
N ILE A 123 0.28 -3.38 -7.84
CA ILE A 123 1.66 -3.74 -8.17
C ILE A 123 2.28 -4.41 -6.93
N ASP A 124 2.40 -5.73 -6.96
CA ASP A 124 2.93 -6.52 -5.85
C ASP A 124 4.15 -7.35 -6.30
N SER A 125 5.34 -6.95 -5.98
CA SER A 125 5.79 -5.76 -5.27
C SER A 125 6.71 -4.89 -6.14
N ILE A 126 6.90 -3.61 -5.78
CA ILE A 126 7.91 -2.76 -6.43
C ILE A 126 9.31 -3.37 -6.30
N SER A 127 9.63 -3.95 -5.14
CA SER A 127 10.91 -4.62 -4.91
C SER A 127 11.07 -5.85 -5.81
N GLY A 128 10.01 -6.65 -6.00
CA GLY A 128 10.00 -7.75 -6.95
C GLY A 128 10.12 -7.25 -8.40
N PHE A 129 9.50 -6.14 -8.72
CA PHE A 129 9.61 -5.50 -10.03
C PHE A 129 11.06 -5.11 -10.35
N GLU A 130 11.76 -4.45 -9.42
CA GLU A 130 13.18 -4.12 -9.60
C GLU A 130 14.04 -5.39 -9.83
N LEU A 131 13.78 -6.45 -9.08
CA LEU A 131 14.51 -7.72 -9.22
C LEU A 131 14.21 -8.43 -10.55
N ALA A 132 13.02 -8.26 -11.11
CA ALA A 132 12.63 -8.82 -12.39
C ALA A 132 13.29 -8.11 -13.59
N LEU A 133 13.84 -6.92 -13.38
CA LEU A 133 14.53 -6.18 -14.45
C LEU A 133 15.95 -6.71 -14.67
N ALA A 134 16.39 -6.66 -15.92
CA ALA A 134 17.79 -6.88 -16.24
C ALA A 134 18.68 -5.86 -15.49
N PRO A 135 19.88 -6.25 -15.04
CA PRO A 135 20.78 -5.39 -14.27
C PRO A 135 21.06 -4.02 -14.90
N THR A 136 21.07 -3.97 -16.22
CA THR A 136 21.30 -2.75 -17.01
C THR A 136 20.17 -1.71 -16.89
N PHE A 137 18.96 -2.12 -16.53
CA PHE A 137 17.79 -1.24 -16.39
C PHE A 137 17.54 -0.78 -14.95
N ARG A 138 18.27 -1.30 -13.98
CA ARG A 138 18.05 -0.97 -12.56
C ARG A 138 18.55 0.43 -12.18
N GLU A 139 19.53 0.97 -12.91
CA GLU A 139 20.05 2.31 -12.64
C GLU A 139 18.99 3.40 -12.85
N ASP A 140 18.13 3.22 -13.86
CA ASP A 140 17.06 4.16 -14.21
C ASP A 140 15.69 3.80 -13.57
N PHE A 141 15.66 2.81 -12.70
CA PHE A 141 14.42 2.25 -12.15
C PHE A 141 13.54 3.29 -11.47
N ARG A 142 14.11 4.19 -10.68
CA ARG A 142 13.38 5.26 -9.99
C ARG A 142 12.65 6.20 -10.97
N GLU A 143 13.32 6.58 -12.04
CA GLU A 143 12.76 7.47 -13.04
C GLU A 143 11.66 6.74 -13.84
N ALA A 144 11.90 5.50 -14.20
CA ALA A 144 10.94 4.66 -14.88
C ALA A 144 9.67 4.39 -14.03
N LEU A 145 9.82 4.14 -12.72
CA LEU A 145 8.67 4.07 -11.80
C LEU A 145 7.88 5.37 -11.77
N SER A 146 8.55 6.52 -11.75
CA SER A 146 7.86 7.82 -11.76
C SER A 146 7.04 8.02 -13.03
N ARG A 147 7.57 7.60 -14.18
CA ARG A 147 6.85 7.62 -15.47
C ARG A 147 5.64 6.68 -15.45
N LEU A 148 5.82 5.45 -14.94
CA LEU A 148 4.74 4.47 -14.79
C LEU A 148 3.60 5.01 -13.93
N PHE A 149 3.91 5.59 -12.76
CA PHE A 149 2.89 6.15 -11.87
C PHE A 149 2.16 7.32 -12.51
N THR A 150 2.86 8.18 -13.23
CA THR A 150 2.24 9.28 -13.97
C THR A 150 1.28 8.76 -15.04
N ALA A 151 1.70 7.74 -15.78
CA ALA A 151 0.87 7.14 -16.82
C ALA A 151 -0.38 6.45 -16.24
N LEU A 152 -0.23 5.67 -15.17
CA LEU A 152 -1.36 5.02 -14.49
C LEU A 152 -2.34 6.03 -13.89
N SER A 153 -1.84 7.10 -13.28
CA SER A 153 -2.70 8.19 -12.77
C SER A 153 -3.53 8.84 -13.89
N GLY A 154 -2.98 8.92 -15.10
CA GLY A 154 -3.68 9.43 -16.29
C GLY A 154 -4.87 8.56 -16.73
N THR A 155 -4.95 7.28 -16.33
CA THR A 155 -6.09 6.40 -16.61
C THR A 155 -7.30 6.64 -15.70
N GLY A 156 -7.12 7.36 -14.60
CA GLY A 156 -8.12 7.51 -13.53
C GLY A 156 -8.28 6.26 -12.65
N ALA A 157 -7.49 5.20 -12.85
CA ALA A 157 -7.46 4.05 -11.97
C ALA A 157 -6.78 4.39 -10.62
N THR A 158 -7.23 3.76 -9.55
CA THR A 158 -6.60 3.85 -8.23
C THR A 158 -5.55 2.75 -8.11
N VAL A 159 -4.32 3.15 -7.76
CA VAL A 159 -3.16 2.25 -7.79
C VAL A 159 -2.69 1.96 -6.37
N LEU A 160 -2.60 0.70 -6.00
CA LEU A 160 -1.98 0.23 -4.76
C LEU A 160 -0.67 -0.48 -5.11
N MET A 161 0.39 -0.06 -4.45
CA MET A 161 1.72 -0.64 -4.61
C MET A 161 2.22 -1.16 -3.28
N THR A 162 2.86 -2.32 -3.30
CA THR A 162 3.55 -2.84 -2.12
C THR A 162 5.05 -2.68 -2.26
N ALA A 163 5.74 -2.44 -1.16
CA ALA A 163 7.19 -2.36 -1.14
C ALA A 163 7.76 -3.00 0.14
N GLU A 164 8.85 -3.71 0.01
CA GLU A 164 9.57 -4.24 1.14
C GLU A 164 10.45 -3.15 1.77
N LEU A 165 10.37 -3.02 3.09
CA LEU A 165 11.27 -2.20 3.87
C LEU A 165 12.30 -3.09 4.52
N GLU A 166 13.56 -2.83 4.25
CA GLU A 166 14.63 -3.40 5.07
C GLU A 166 14.56 -2.79 6.47
N ASP A 167 14.51 -3.65 7.49
CA ASP A 167 14.49 -3.23 8.90
C ASP A 167 15.84 -2.62 9.32
N ARG A 168 16.03 -1.38 8.97
CA ARG A 168 17.02 -0.51 9.62
C ARG A 168 16.28 0.33 10.65
N TYR A 169 16.26 -0.14 11.89
CA TYR A 169 15.54 0.47 13.03
C TYR A 169 15.86 1.95 13.30
N GLN A 170 16.80 2.54 12.60
CA GLN A 170 17.28 3.91 12.86
C GLN A 170 16.80 4.94 11.84
N ASP A 171 16.28 4.53 10.67
CA ASP A 171 15.84 5.46 9.63
C ASP A 171 14.33 5.32 9.39
N LEU A 172 13.58 6.37 9.71
CA LEU A 172 12.16 6.52 9.33
C LEU A 172 12.01 6.76 7.81
N ARG A 173 12.65 5.93 7.00
CA ARG A 173 12.45 5.96 5.56
C ARG A 173 11.20 5.16 5.23
N PHE A 174 10.13 5.88 4.93
CA PHE A 174 8.84 5.27 4.58
C PHE A 174 8.76 4.79 3.13
N SER A 175 9.81 4.97 2.35
CA SER A 175 9.81 4.67 0.92
C SER A 175 11.18 4.22 0.47
N PRO A 176 11.34 2.98 0.02
CA PRO A 176 12.44 2.63 -0.85
C PRO A 176 12.28 3.43 -2.16
N TYR A 177 13.35 3.71 -2.86
CA TYR A 177 13.36 4.37 -4.19
C TYR A 177 12.90 5.84 -4.22
N GLY A 178 12.68 6.54 -3.09
CA GLY A 178 12.20 7.91 -3.09
C GLY A 178 10.76 8.09 -3.61
N SER A 179 9.99 7.01 -3.72
CA SER A 179 8.60 7.01 -4.23
C SER A 179 7.61 7.75 -3.33
N ALA A 180 7.98 8.09 -2.08
CA ALA A 180 7.13 8.84 -1.16
C ALA A 180 6.70 10.21 -1.69
N SER A 181 7.52 10.88 -2.50
CA SER A 181 7.18 12.17 -3.12
C SER A 181 6.18 12.03 -4.26
N SER A 182 6.21 10.90 -4.96
CA SER A 182 5.39 10.61 -6.14
C SER A 182 4.06 9.94 -5.82
N THR A 183 3.86 9.43 -4.58
CA THR A 183 2.63 8.79 -4.15
C THR A 183 1.70 9.74 -3.40
N ASP A 184 0.39 9.54 -3.53
CA ASP A 184 -0.63 10.37 -2.87
C ASP A 184 -0.92 9.92 -1.44
N ALA A 185 -0.82 8.63 -1.17
CA ALA A 185 -1.03 8.05 0.15
C ALA A 185 0.07 7.05 0.51
N ILE A 186 0.36 6.92 1.80
CA ILE A 186 1.35 5.99 2.34
C ILE A 186 0.82 5.33 3.60
N ILE A 187 0.85 4.01 3.61
CA ILE A 187 0.65 3.17 4.79
C ILE A 187 1.96 2.48 5.12
N VAL A 188 2.34 2.50 6.38
CA VAL A 188 3.53 1.79 6.87
C VAL A 188 3.10 0.67 7.81
N GLN A 189 3.64 -0.51 7.59
CA GLN A 189 3.51 -1.67 8.46
C GLN A 189 4.87 -1.96 9.11
N ARG A 190 4.87 -2.33 10.39
CA ARG A 190 6.08 -2.68 11.13
C ARG A 190 5.82 -3.79 12.14
N TYR A 191 6.91 -4.49 12.49
CA TYR A 191 6.95 -5.33 13.68
C TYR A 191 7.47 -4.50 14.85
N ILE A 192 6.89 -4.74 16.02
CA ILE A 192 7.36 -4.18 17.30
C ILE A 192 7.44 -5.31 18.31
N GLU A 193 8.31 -5.18 19.28
CA GLU A 193 8.37 -6.08 20.44
C GLU A 193 7.68 -5.40 21.62
N VAL A 194 6.64 -6.05 22.15
CA VAL A 194 5.93 -5.63 23.36
C VAL A 194 5.82 -6.85 24.27
N GLU A 195 6.28 -6.75 25.51
CA GLU A 195 6.22 -7.83 26.49
C GLU A 195 6.79 -9.16 25.97
N SER A 196 7.93 -9.09 25.26
CA SER A 196 8.59 -10.25 24.62
C SER A 196 7.73 -10.95 23.54
N GLN A 197 6.73 -10.28 23.01
CA GLN A 197 5.92 -10.75 21.89
C GLN A 197 6.09 -9.86 20.68
N LEU A 198 6.22 -10.49 19.51
CA LEU A 198 6.25 -9.78 18.23
C LEU A 198 4.83 -9.41 17.82
N GLN A 199 4.55 -8.12 17.78
CA GLN A 199 3.27 -7.57 17.33
C GLN A 199 3.43 -6.82 16.01
N ARG A 200 2.35 -6.81 15.21
CA ARG A 200 2.28 -6.03 13.97
C ARG A 200 1.55 -4.72 14.24
N VAL A 201 2.12 -3.62 13.75
CA VAL A 201 1.48 -2.31 13.81
C VAL A 201 1.44 -1.67 12.43
N LEU A 202 0.44 -0.84 12.20
CA LEU A 202 0.32 -0.03 10.99
C LEU A 202 -0.05 1.42 11.31
N ALA A 203 0.36 2.33 10.43
CA ALA A 203 -0.01 3.73 10.47
C ALA A 203 -0.27 4.27 9.06
N VAL A 204 -1.21 5.20 8.94
CA VAL A 204 -1.36 6.04 7.75
C VAL A 204 -0.43 7.24 7.92
N VAL A 205 0.58 7.33 7.08
CA VAL A 205 1.62 8.38 7.17
C VAL A 205 1.21 9.62 6.38
N LYS A 206 0.48 9.41 5.29
CA LYS A 206 0.13 10.48 4.34
C LYS A 206 -1.14 10.11 3.57
N VAL A 207 -2.02 11.09 3.41
CA VAL A 207 -3.04 11.13 2.35
C VAL A 207 -3.09 12.56 1.84
N ARG A 208 -2.64 12.79 0.61
CA ARG A 208 -2.53 14.13 0.03
C ARG A 208 -3.91 14.81 -0.03
N GLY A 209 -3.98 16.04 0.46
CA GLY A 209 -5.20 16.85 0.40
C GLY A 209 -6.40 16.28 1.20
N SER A 210 -6.17 15.32 2.11
CA SER A 210 -7.21 14.69 2.92
C SER A 210 -6.75 14.51 4.36
N ALA A 211 -7.68 14.69 5.30
CA ALA A 211 -7.47 14.29 6.68
C ALA A 211 -7.41 12.75 6.78
N HIS A 212 -6.57 12.25 7.65
CA HIS A 212 -6.42 10.83 7.97
C HIS A 212 -6.08 10.66 9.46
N SER A 213 -6.19 9.44 9.97
CA SER A 213 -5.77 9.13 11.33
C SER A 213 -4.23 9.15 11.43
N ASN A 214 -3.73 9.73 12.51
CA ASN A 214 -2.31 9.66 12.89
C ASN A 214 -2.04 8.52 13.88
N ASP A 215 -3.05 7.68 14.16
CA ASP A 215 -2.91 6.60 15.14
C ASP A 215 -2.04 5.47 14.60
N LEU A 216 -1.21 4.94 15.46
CA LEU A 216 -0.55 3.66 15.28
C LEU A 216 -1.45 2.58 15.86
N ARG A 217 -1.91 1.64 15.02
CA ARG A 217 -2.81 0.56 15.45
C ARG A 217 -2.15 -0.80 15.35
N VAL A 218 -2.38 -1.62 16.34
CA VAL A 218 -2.02 -3.05 16.30
C VAL A 218 -2.96 -3.75 15.32
N TYR A 219 -2.45 -4.72 14.59
CA TYR A 219 -3.28 -5.59 13.75
C TYR A 219 -2.77 -7.02 13.78
N HIS A 220 -3.65 -7.94 13.48
CA HIS A 220 -3.32 -9.35 13.25
C HIS A 220 -3.88 -9.82 11.91
N ILE A 221 -3.45 -10.97 11.49
CA ILE A 221 -3.85 -11.61 10.24
C ILE A 221 -4.42 -12.97 10.61
N ASP A 222 -5.63 -13.24 10.15
CA ASP A 222 -6.32 -14.51 10.32
C ASP A 222 -6.93 -14.96 8.97
N ASP A 223 -7.77 -15.99 8.99
CA ASP A 223 -8.43 -16.53 7.81
C ASP A 223 -9.41 -15.53 7.14
N ALA A 224 -9.88 -14.53 7.89
CA ALA A 224 -10.72 -13.44 7.36
C ALA A 224 -9.89 -12.28 6.79
N GLY A 225 -8.57 -12.35 6.88
CA GLY A 225 -7.65 -11.35 6.37
C GLY A 225 -7.05 -10.46 7.47
N LEU A 226 -6.85 -9.18 7.18
CA LEU A 226 -6.22 -8.22 8.07
C LEU A 226 -7.26 -7.64 9.03
N GLN A 227 -7.05 -7.84 10.34
CA GLN A 227 -7.91 -7.34 11.41
C GLN A 227 -7.19 -6.23 12.16
N ILE A 228 -7.70 -5.01 12.08
CA ILE A 228 -7.12 -3.85 12.76
C ILE A 228 -7.73 -3.75 14.16
N GLY A 229 -6.85 -3.74 15.15
CA GLY A 229 -7.20 -3.62 16.55
C GLY A 229 -7.14 -2.19 17.08
N THR A 230 -6.99 -2.09 18.38
CA THR A 230 -6.97 -0.83 19.10
C THR A 230 -5.64 -0.07 18.91
N ARG A 231 -5.66 1.21 19.26
CA ARG A 231 -4.47 2.03 19.36
C ARG A 231 -3.59 1.55 20.52
N LEU A 232 -2.28 1.51 20.30
CA LEU A 232 -1.31 1.23 21.36
C LEU A 232 -1.10 2.50 22.20
N ALA A 233 -1.90 2.66 23.28
CA ALA A 233 -2.05 3.94 23.98
C ALA A 233 -0.85 4.35 24.83
N ASP A 234 -0.11 3.41 25.42
CA ASP A 234 0.88 3.71 26.46
C ASP A 234 2.34 3.54 26.03
N HIS A 235 2.59 3.56 24.72
CA HIS A 235 3.93 3.34 24.18
C HIS A 235 4.39 4.50 23.29
N GLU A 236 5.66 4.85 23.42
CA GLU A 236 6.35 5.80 22.56
C GLU A 236 7.46 5.09 21.75
N GLY A 237 7.91 5.68 20.66
CA GLY A 237 9.03 5.14 19.88
C GLY A 237 8.70 3.93 18.99
N LEU A 238 7.42 3.61 18.80
CA LEU A 238 6.93 2.41 18.08
C LEU A 238 7.46 2.31 16.64
N LEU A 239 7.57 3.43 15.93
CA LEU A 239 8.10 3.45 14.57
C LEU A 239 9.63 3.26 14.51
N GLY A 240 10.30 3.50 15.64
CA GLY A 240 11.75 3.26 15.79
C GLY A 240 12.09 1.82 16.20
N GLY A 241 11.11 0.93 16.30
CA GLY A 241 11.29 -0.49 16.66
C GLY A 241 11.63 -0.75 18.13
N ARG A 242 11.68 0.27 18.97
CA ARG A 242 11.91 0.15 20.43
C ARG A 242 10.81 0.90 21.19
N PRO A 243 9.66 0.27 21.43
CA PRO A 243 8.62 0.87 22.25
C PRO A 243 9.10 1.05 23.68
N THR A 244 8.90 2.24 24.21
CA THR A 244 9.07 2.54 25.64
C THR A 244 7.72 2.84 26.24
N LEU A 245 7.42 2.29 27.43
CA LEU A 245 6.23 2.62 28.19
C LEU A 245 6.31 4.10 28.62
N ARG A 246 5.22 4.83 28.38
CA ARG A 246 5.04 6.16 28.98
C ARG A 246 4.94 6.00 30.47
N THR A 247 5.93 6.45 31.23
CA THR A 247 5.80 6.68 32.65
C THR A 247 4.86 7.88 32.85
N HIS A 248 3.62 7.64 33.24
CA HIS A 248 2.79 8.70 33.79
C HIS A 248 3.49 9.16 35.11
N ALA A 249 4.19 10.28 35.04
CA ALA A 249 4.62 10.95 36.27
C ALA A 249 3.34 11.29 37.02
N SER A 250 3.09 10.57 38.10
CA SER A 250 2.04 10.86 39.06
C SER A 250 2.23 12.29 39.59
N SER A 251 1.34 13.18 39.20
CA SER A 251 1.19 14.50 39.78
C SER A 251 0.53 14.37 41.18
N GLU A 252 1.24 13.74 42.10
CA GLU A 252 0.90 13.75 43.53
C GLU A 252 2.09 14.34 44.27
N ALA A 253 2.21 15.66 44.27
CA ALA A 253 2.96 16.37 45.31
C ALA A 253 2.65 17.86 45.26
N SER A 254 1.48 18.27 45.75
CA SER A 254 1.34 19.56 46.43
C SER A 254 -0.07 19.73 47.03
N ALA A 255 -0.33 19.04 48.10
CA ALA A 255 -1.41 19.40 49.03
C ALA A 255 -0.95 19.03 50.44
N SER A 256 -0.03 19.80 50.97
CA SER A 256 0.12 19.99 52.43
C SER A 256 1.25 20.98 52.70
N ALA A 257 0.91 22.22 52.90
CA ALA A 257 1.52 23.17 53.81
C ALA A 257 0.54 24.33 54.04
#